data_d3a023b21e2bf3d0fb4675b59971fcf2
#
_entry.id   d3a023b21e2bf3d0fb4675b59971fcf2
#
_cell.length_a   1.000
_cell.length_b   1.000
_cell.length_c   1.000
_cell.angle_alpha   90.00
_cell.angle_beta   90.00
_cell.angle_gamma   90.00
#
_symmetry.space_group_name_H-M   'P 1'
#
loop_
_entity.id
_entity.type
_entity.pdbx_description
1 polymer ?
#
loop_
_entity_poly.entity_id
_entity_poly.type
_entity_poly.pdbx_seq_one_letter_code
_entity_poly.pdbx_strand_id
1 'polypeptide(L)'
;LMRDLEWLGLTWDEGPYFQSERTAIYRAAVDKLASQGLTYPCFCTRAELHAASAPHASDGTYLYQGTCRNLSAEEIARRAAVRPPAARLKVPPASDPAGTITWTDLAFGPQTEVLAQECGDFLVRRSDGVFAYQLAVVVDDCLMGVNQVVRGSDLLGSSARQTYLARLLGYEPPTFGHVPLLVAPDGRRLSKRDRDLDLGGLREAGLSPSGIIGALASTAGLVPAGTVATPEELIPAFGW
;
A
#
# COMPACT_ATOMS: atom_id res chain seq x y z
N LEU A 1 13.76 10.73 7.60
CA LEU A 1 13.42 9.30 7.62
C LEU A 1 14.68 8.42 7.61
N MET A 2 15.58 8.48 6.59
CA MET A 2 16.79 7.65 6.52
C MET A 2 17.67 7.82 7.77
N ARG A 3 17.98 9.08 8.15
CA ARG A 3 18.73 9.37 9.39
C ARG A 3 18.05 8.85 10.66
N ASP A 4 16.72 8.79 10.68
CA ASP A 4 15.99 8.28 11.84
C ASP A 4 16.07 6.74 11.90
N LEU A 5 16.03 6.05 10.74
CA LEU A 5 16.27 4.61 10.68
C LEU A 5 17.69 4.25 11.08
N GLU A 6 18.70 4.94 10.54
CA GLU A 6 20.10 4.77 10.92
C GLU A 6 20.32 5.00 12.43
N TRP A 7 19.69 6.05 12.98
CA TRP A 7 19.77 6.36 14.41
C TRP A 7 19.15 5.26 15.29
N LEU A 8 18.07 4.62 14.81
CA LEU A 8 17.45 3.49 15.50
C LEU A 8 18.20 2.17 15.32
N GLY A 9 19.27 2.13 14.51
CA GLY A 9 19.98 0.92 14.17
C GLY A 9 19.29 0.07 13.11
N LEU A 10 18.31 0.63 12.40
CA LEU A 10 17.63 -0.03 11.29
C LEU A 10 18.35 0.29 9.98
N THR A 11 19.08 -0.67 9.47
CA THR A 11 19.89 -0.58 8.25
C THR A 11 19.24 -1.35 7.10
N TRP A 12 19.79 -1.18 5.90
CA TRP A 12 19.37 -1.91 4.69
C TRP A 12 20.61 -2.38 3.93
N ASP A 13 20.46 -3.49 3.21
CA ASP A 13 21.59 -4.13 2.51
C ASP A 13 21.83 -3.46 1.15
N GLU A 14 20.77 -3.00 0.45
CA GLU A 14 20.83 -2.36 -0.84
C GLU A 14 19.99 -1.07 -0.92
N GLY A 15 20.41 -0.14 -1.75
CA GLY A 15 19.69 1.11 -1.99
C GLY A 15 20.37 2.33 -1.37
N PRO A 16 19.64 3.45 -1.24
CA PRO A 16 18.21 3.62 -1.50
C PRO A 16 17.86 3.64 -3.00
N TYR A 17 16.66 3.14 -3.32
CA TYR A 17 16.06 3.27 -4.65
C TYR A 17 14.96 4.33 -4.62
N PHE A 18 15.01 5.28 -5.56
CA PHE A 18 14.03 6.37 -5.61
C PHE A 18 12.99 6.12 -6.69
N GLN A 19 11.71 6.08 -6.32
CA GLN A 19 10.60 5.87 -7.25
C GLN A 19 10.53 6.93 -8.35
N SER A 20 10.98 8.16 -8.08
CA SER A 20 11.09 9.23 -9.08
C SER A 20 12.00 8.89 -10.26
N GLU A 21 12.99 8.03 -10.06
CA GLU A 21 13.96 7.60 -11.08
C GLU A 21 13.48 6.36 -11.87
N ARG A 22 12.38 5.74 -11.43
CA ARG A 22 11.87 4.47 -11.97
C ARG A 22 10.64 4.65 -12.89
N THR A 23 10.34 5.88 -13.30
CA THR A 23 9.17 6.24 -14.13
C THR A 23 9.04 5.39 -15.41
N ALA A 24 10.14 5.08 -16.09
CA ALA A 24 10.12 4.25 -17.30
C ALA A 24 9.63 2.81 -17.02
N ILE A 25 10.01 2.25 -15.88
CA ILE A 25 9.65 0.90 -15.45
C ILE A 25 8.14 0.85 -15.16
N TYR A 26 7.60 1.82 -14.41
CA TYR A 26 6.17 1.87 -14.12
C TYR A 26 5.33 2.11 -15.37
N ARG A 27 5.84 2.91 -16.32
CA ARG A 27 5.19 3.12 -17.63
C ARG A 27 5.07 1.80 -18.38
N ALA A 28 6.16 1.05 -18.50
CA ALA A 28 6.16 -0.25 -19.15
C ALA A 28 5.15 -1.23 -18.53
N ALA A 29 5.02 -1.22 -17.20
CA ALA A 29 4.02 -2.03 -16.50
C ALA A 29 2.57 -1.61 -16.85
N VAL A 30 2.28 -0.31 -16.88
CA VAL A 30 0.95 0.20 -17.30
C VAL A 30 0.68 -0.14 -18.76
N ASP A 31 1.67 0.02 -19.66
CA ASP A 31 1.52 -0.28 -21.09
C ASP A 31 1.27 -1.78 -21.31
N LYS A 32 1.93 -2.66 -20.54
CA LYS A 32 1.65 -4.11 -20.54
C LYS A 32 0.20 -4.40 -20.16
N LEU A 33 -0.31 -3.82 -19.08
CA LEU A 33 -1.69 -3.98 -18.65
C LEU A 33 -2.68 -3.41 -19.69
N ALA A 34 -2.35 -2.29 -20.31
CA ALA A 34 -3.17 -1.66 -21.34
C ALA A 34 -3.24 -2.51 -22.62
N SER A 35 -2.13 -3.09 -23.07
CA SER A 35 -2.08 -3.98 -24.24
C SER A 35 -2.93 -5.25 -24.07
N GLN A 36 -3.15 -5.67 -22.83
CA GLN A 36 -4.02 -6.78 -22.45
C GLN A 36 -5.50 -6.37 -22.29
N GLY A 37 -5.83 -5.07 -22.50
CA GLY A 37 -7.19 -4.56 -22.30
C GLY A 37 -7.62 -4.48 -20.83
N LEU A 38 -6.70 -4.58 -19.91
CA LEU A 38 -6.95 -4.61 -18.45
C LEU A 38 -7.11 -3.21 -17.84
N THR A 39 -6.76 -2.16 -18.57
CA THR A 39 -6.93 -0.78 -18.10
C THR A 39 -7.90 0.00 -18.96
N TYR A 40 -8.37 1.13 -18.46
CA TYR A 40 -9.18 2.09 -19.18
C TYR A 40 -8.97 3.52 -18.67
N PRO A 41 -9.25 4.54 -19.52
CA PRO A 41 -9.13 5.95 -19.12
C PRO A 41 -10.27 6.36 -18.18
N CYS A 42 -9.92 7.02 -17.08
CA CYS A 42 -10.88 7.56 -16.11
C CYS A 42 -10.75 9.08 -16.01
N PHE A 43 -11.88 9.76 -16.15
CA PHE A 43 -11.99 11.23 -16.15
C PHE A 43 -12.65 11.79 -14.88
N CYS A 44 -13.03 10.95 -13.92
CA CYS A 44 -13.67 11.39 -12.68
C CYS A 44 -12.74 12.27 -11.84
N THR A 45 -13.29 13.36 -11.32
CA THR A 45 -12.64 14.23 -10.33
C THR A 45 -12.78 13.64 -8.94
N ARG A 46 -11.99 14.14 -7.98
CA ARG A 46 -12.17 13.78 -6.57
C ARG A 46 -13.56 14.16 -6.06
N ALA A 47 -14.07 15.33 -6.44
CA ALA A 47 -15.40 15.79 -6.04
C ALA A 47 -16.51 14.84 -6.52
N GLU A 48 -16.44 14.37 -7.77
CA GLU A 48 -17.40 13.40 -8.30
C GLU A 48 -17.32 12.04 -7.60
N LEU A 49 -16.12 11.60 -7.23
CA LEU A 49 -15.93 10.37 -6.47
C LEU A 49 -16.47 10.47 -5.03
N HIS A 50 -16.35 11.65 -4.39
CA HIS A 50 -16.86 11.90 -3.04
C HIS A 50 -18.37 12.21 -3.01
N ALA A 51 -18.93 12.77 -4.08
CA ALA A 51 -20.35 13.10 -4.16
C ALA A 51 -21.25 11.86 -4.35
N ALA A 52 -20.73 10.80 -4.96
CA ALA A 52 -21.38 9.51 -4.95
C ALA A 52 -21.35 8.99 -3.51
N SER A 53 -22.50 8.57 -2.94
CA SER A 53 -22.59 7.87 -1.65
C SER A 53 -21.95 6.48 -1.79
N ALA A 54 -20.68 6.45 -2.19
CA ALA A 54 -19.97 5.22 -2.47
C ALA A 54 -19.59 4.55 -1.15
N PRO A 55 -19.80 3.24 -1.00
CA PRO A 55 -19.27 2.50 0.12
C PRO A 55 -17.76 2.69 0.20
N HIS A 56 -17.22 2.72 1.42
CA HIS A 56 -15.79 2.78 1.64
C HIS A 56 -15.19 1.37 1.50
N ALA A 57 -14.03 1.28 0.87
CA ALA A 57 -13.18 0.10 0.94
C ALA A 57 -12.68 -0.10 2.38
N SER A 58 -12.19 -1.30 2.68
CA SER A 58 -11.65 -1.67 4.00
C SER A 58 -10.53 -0.74 4.50
N ASP A 59 -9.81 -0.08 3.58
CA ASP A 59 -8.76 0.91 3.85
C ASP A 59 -9.28 2.36 3.91
N GLY A 60 -10.61 2.57 3.94
CA GLY A 60 -11.24 3.89 3.97
C GLY A 60 -11.24 4.63 2.63
N THR A 61 -10.79 4.01 1.54
CA THR A 61 -10.90 4.60 0.19
C THR A 61 -12.30 4.43 -0.37
N TYR A 62 -12.71 5.31 -1.29
CA TYR A 62 -14.02 5.20 -1.94
C TYR A 62 -14.01 4.08 -2.96
N LEU A 63 -15.01 3.19 -2.87
CA LEU A 63 -15.24 2.14 -3.84
C LEU A 63 -15.71 2.77 -5.17
N TYR A 64 -14.91 2.62 -6.21
CA TYR A 64 -15.22 3.21 -7.51
C TYR A 64 -16.30 2.42 -8.25
N GLN A 65 -17.38 3.10 -8.66
CA GLN A 65 -18.54 2.49 -9.27
C GLN A 65 -18.41 2.17 -10.79
N GLY A 66 -17.22 2.32 -11.36
CA GLY A 66 -16.99 1.99 -12.78
C GLY A 66 -17.52 3.00 -13.79
N THR A 67 -17.83 4.23 -13.39
CA THR A 67 -18.45 5.29 -14.24
C THR A 67 -17.77 5.46 -15.60
N CYS A 68 -16.45 5.35 -15.69
CA CYS A 68 -15.72 5.48 -16.96
C CYS A 68 -15.39 4.15 -17.63
N ARG A 69 -15.79 3.01 -17.06
CA ARG A 69 -15.34 1.67 -17.52
C ARG A 69 -15.81 1.34 -18.94
N ASN A 70 -17.00 1.83 -19.31
CA ASN A 70 -17.66 1.48 -20.56
C ASN A 70 -17.90 2.70 -21.47
N LEU A 71 -17.04 3.72 -21.38
CA LEU A 71 -17.13 4.88 -22.28
C LEU A 71 -16.83 4.47 -23.72
N SER A 72 -17.58 5.03 -24.68
CA SER A 72 -17.27 4.86 -26.10
C SER A 72 -15.97 5.57 -26.50
N ALA A 73 -15.38 5.17 -27.63
CA ALA A 73 -14.19 5.81 -28.15
C ALA A 73 -14.40 7.33 -28.40
N GLU A 74 -15.59 7.71 -28.89
CA GLU A 74 -15.97 9.10 -29.10
C GLU A 74 -16.01 9.89 -27.79
N GLU A 75 -16.62 9.32 -26.76
CA GLU A 75 -16.70 9.94 -25.44
C GLU A 75 -15.32 10.07 -24.78
N ILE A 76 -14.46 9.05 -24.94
CA ILE A 76 -13.08 9.10 -24.49
C ILE A 76 -12.33 10.24 -25.19
N ALA A 77 -12.43 10.35 -26.52
CA ALA A 77 -11.78 11.39 -27.30
C ALA A 77 -12.26 12.78 -26.88
N ARG A 78 -13.58 12.95 -26.72
CA ARG A 78 -14.19 14.21 -26.28
C ARG A 78 -13.69 14.65 -24.90
N ARG A 79 -13.64 13.73 -23.93
CA ARG A 79 -13.16 14.03 -22.57
C ARG A 79 -11.67 14.24 -22.52
N ALA A 80 -10.90 13.50 -23.31
CA ALA A 80 -9.45 13.64 -23.39
C ALA A 80 -9.01 14.99 -23.98
N ALA A 81 -9.82 15.60 -24.84
CA ALA A 81 -9.58 16.94 -25.35
C ALA A 81 -9.71 18.03 -24.26
N VAL A 82 -10.44 17.76 -23.17
CA VAL A 82 -10.66 18.70 -22.06
C VAL A 82 -9.61 18.49 -20.95
N ARG A 83 -9.28 17.22 -20.63
CA ARG A 83 -8.35 16.89 -19.55
C ARG A 83 -7.70 15.52 -19.76
N PRO A 84 -6.43 15.36 -19.34
CA PRO A 84 -5.77 14.07 -19.41
C PRO A 84 -6.47 13.06 -18.47
N PRO A 85 -6.62 11.79 -18.92
CA PRO A 85 -7.21 10.75 -18.09
C PRO A 85 -6.22 10.18 -17.06
N ALA A 86 -6.77 9.72 -15.95
CA ALA A 86 -6.14 8.71 -15.13
C ALA A 86 -6.26 7.34 -15.79
N ALA A 87 -5.40 6.37 -15.43
CA ALA A 87 -5.56 4.97 -15.82
C ALA A 87 -6.06 4.15 -14.62
N ARG A 88 -7.17 3.43 -14.82
CA ARG A 88 -7.68 2.46 -13.83
C ARG A 88 -7.50 1.03 -14.33
N LEU A 89 -7.13 0.15 -13.40
CA LEU A 89 -7.14 -1.29 -13.61
C LEU A 89 -8.56 -1.83 -13.40
N LYS A 90 -8.98 -2.68 -14.31
CA LYS A 90 -10.26 -3.41 -14.20
C LYS A 90 -10.11 -4.54 -13.20
N VAL A 91 -11.07 -4.68 -12.30
CA VAL A 91 -11.22 -5.88 -11.50
C VAL A 91 -12.33 -6.76 -12.08
N PRO A 92 -12.26 -8.10 -11.92
CA PRO A 92 -13.34 -9.00 -12.31
C PRO A 92 -14.63 -8.68 -11.54
N PRO A 93 -15.80 -8.92 -12.11
CA PRO A 93 -17.05 -8.77 -11.38
C PRO A 93 -17.13 -9.78 -10.21
N ALA A 94 -17.95 -9.48 -9.20
CA ALA A 94 -18.05 -10.33 -8.00
C ALA A 94 -18.50 -11.79 -8.29
N SER A 95 -19.13 -12.02 -9.45
CA SER A 95 -19.52 -13.37 -9.90
C SER A 95 -18.38 -14.17 -10.54
N ASP A 96 -17.24 -13.52 -10.82
CA ASP A 96 -16.08 -14.16 -11.43
C ASP A 96 -15.09 -14.59 -10.33
N PRO A 97 -14.81 -15.89 -10.17
CA PRO A 97 -13.84 -16.37 -9.18
C PRO A 97 -12.45 -15.77 -9.29
N ALA A 98 -12.04 -15.31 -10.47
CA ALA A 98 -10.77 -14.63 -10.69
C ALA A 98 -10.64 -13.31 -9.88
N GLY A 99 -11.76 -12.74 -9.44
CA GLY A 99 -11.82 -11.57 -8.57
C GLY A 99 -11.76 -11.89 -7.08
N THR A 100 -11.78 -13.16 -6.69
CA THR A 100 -11.64 -13.59 -5.30
C THR A 100 -10.18 -13.94 -5.02
N ILE A 101 -9.55 -13.15 -4.17
CA ILE A 101 -8.14 -13.30 -3.81
C ILE A 101 -8.05 -13.89 -2.41
N THR A 102 -7.34 -15.01 -2.31
CA THR A 102 -7.01 -15.66 -1.04
C THR A 102 -5.51 -15.57 -0.80
N TRP A 103 -5.13 -15.29 0.45
CA TRP A 103 -3.73 -15.35 0.91
C TRP A 103 -3.71 -15.69 2.40
N THR A 104 -2.54 -16.04 2.90
CA THR A 104 -2.33 -16.19 4.34
C THR A 104 -1.45 -15.04 4.82
N ASP A 105 -1.98 -14.22 5.72
CA ASP A 105 -1.20 -13.22 6.43
C ASP A 105 -0.48 -13.87 7.61
N LEU A 106 0.77 -13.53 7.82
CA LEU A 106 1.60 -14.18 8.84
C LEU A 106 1.09 -13.90 10.27
N ALA A 107 0.45 -12.74 10.51
CA ALA A 107 -0.10 -12.40 11.82
C ALA A 107 -1.62 -12.60 11.90
N PHE A 108 -2.36 -12.29 10.84
CA PHE A 108 -3.82 -12.34 10.82
C PHE A 108 -4.39 -13.65 10.24
N GLY A 109 -3.53 -14.58 9.81
CA GLY A 109 -3.96 -15.88 9.28
C GLY A 109 -4.64 -15.82 7.91
N PRO A 110 -5.49 -16.79 7.57
CA PRO A 110 -6.16 -16.88 6.27
C PRO A 110 -7.05 -15.67 6.00
N GLN A 111 -6.89 -15.07 4.84
CA GLN A 111 -7.64 -13.91 4.36
C GLN A 111 -8.29 -14.23 3.01
N THR A 112 -9.45 -13.65 2.76
CA THR A 112 -10.16 -13.75 1.48
C THR A 112 -10.86 -12.43 1.20
N GLU A 113 -10.64 -11.85 0.02
CA GLU A 113 -11.32 -10.64 -0.44
C GLU A 113 -11.87 -10.81 -1.84
N VAL A 114 -13.07 -10.26 -2.08
CA VAL A 114 -13.67 -10.12 -3.41
C VAL A 114 -13.39 -8.71 -3.90
N LEU A 115 -12.47 -8.55 -4.86
CA LEU A 115 -11.96 -7.25 -5.30
C LEU A 115 -13.07 -6.27 -5.72
N ALA A 116 -14.11 -6.75 -6.39
CA ALA A 116 -15.22 -5.90 -6.83
C ALA A 116 -16.00 -5.31 -5.66
N GLN A 117 -16.02 -5.96 -4.51
CA GLN A 117 -16.73 -5.53 -3.30
C GLN A 117 -15.86 -4.69 -2.38
N GLU A 118 -14.55 -5.01 -2.30
CA GLU A 118 -13.64 -4.41 -1.34
C GLU A 118 -12.87 -3.20 -1.89
N CYS A 119 -12.47 -3.22 -3.16
CA CYS A 119 -11.70 -2.11 -3.73
C CYS A 119 -12.24 -1.56 -5.06
N GLY A 120 -12.99 -2.34 -5.82
CA GLY A 120 -13.41 -1.96 -7.17
C GLY A 120 -12.24 -1.70 -8.11
N ASP A 121 -12.52 -1.10 -9.26
CA ASP A 121 -11.47 -0.70 -10.21
C ASP A 121 -10.58 0.38 -9.60
N PHE A 122 -9.29 0.16 -9.52
CA PHE A 122 -8.37 1.05 -8.82
C PHE A 122 -7.35 1.74 -9.74
N LEU A 123 -6.84 2.88 -9.29
CA LEU A 123 -5.87 3.67 -10.06
C LEU A 123 -4.51 2.96 -10.14
N VAL A 124 -3.95 2.93 -11.34
CA VAL A 124 -2.54 2.57 -11.60
C VAL A 124 -1.71 3.78 -12.03
N ARG A 125 -2.35 4.82 -12.65
CA ARG A 125 -1.74 6.10 -12.97
C ARG A 125 -2.76 7.23 -12.77
N ARG A 126 -2.34 8.33 -12.17
CA ARG A 126 -3.14 9.53 -11.98
C ARG A 126 -3.19 10.36 -13.26
N SER A 127 -4.14 11.29 -13.34
CA SER A 127 -4.30 12.20 -14.48
C SER A 127 -3.14 13.21 -14.62
N ASP A 128 -2.41 13.48 -13.56
CA ASP A 128 -1.19 14.30 -13.56
C ASP A 128 0.07 13.51 -13.99
N GLY A 129 -0.09 12.25 -14.38
CA GLY A 129 0.99 11.38 -14.83
C GLY A 129 1.72 10.61 -13.73
N VAL A 130 1.46 10.91 -12.46
CA VAL A 130 2.07 10.20 -11.33
C VAL A 130 1.51 8.78 -11.24
N PHE A 131 2.39 7.79 -11.08
CA PHE A 131 1.97 6.39 -10.87
C PHE A 131 1.38 6.22 -9.47
N ALA A 132 0.33 5.41 -9.39
CA ALA A 132 -0.34 5.16 -8.12
C ALA A 132 0.53 4.26 -7.22
N TYR A 133 0.40 4.45 -5.90
CA TYR A 133 1.11 3.66 -4.89
C TYR A 133 0.99 2.15 -5.14
N GLN A 134 -0.22 1.67 -5.43
CA GLN A 134 -0.46 0.23 -5.65
C GLN A 134 0.35 -0.34 -6.82
N LEU A 135 0.55 0.44 -7.89
CA LEU A 135 1.39 0.01 -9.02
C LEU A 135 2.87 0.06 -8.67
N ALA A 136 3.32 1.19 -8.11
CA ALA A 136 4.74 1.43 -7.88
C ALA A 136 5.32 0.41 -6.90
N VAL A 137 4.63 0.17 -5.76
CA VAL A 137 5.11 -0.78 -4.76
C VAL A 137 5.15 -2.22 -5.30
N VAL A 138 4.11 -2.65 -6.02
CA VAL A 138 4.09 -4.02 -6.58
C VAL A 138 5.19 -4.23 -7.61
N VAL A 139 5.39 -3.25 -8.50
CA VAL A 139 6.44 -3.36 -9.53
C VAL A 139 7.83 -3.36 -8.90
N ASP A 140 8.05 -2.52 -7.88
CA ASP A 140 9.34 -2.44 -7.19
C ASP A 140 9.61 -3.72 -6.41
N ASP A 141 8.68 -4.17 -5.58
CA ASP A 141 8.82 -5.40 -4.78
C ASP A 141 9.13 -6.62 -5.67
N CYS A 142 8.37 -6.77 -6.77
CA CYS A 142 8.57 -7.88 -7.69
C CYS A 142 9.94 -7.83 -8.40
N LEU A 143 10.36 -6.67 -8.89
CA LEU A 143 11.62 -6.52 -9.61
C LEU A 143 12.85 -6.56 -8.70
N MET A 144 12.70 -6.22 -7.43
CA MET A 144 13.74 -6.30 -6.41
C MET A 144 13.80 -7.67 -5.72
N GLY A 145 12.91 -8.61 -6.10
CA GLY A 145 12.88 -9.95 -5.53
C GLY A 145 12.40 -10.00 -4.08
N VAL A 146 11.59 -9.02 -3.66
CA VAL A 146 10.98 -9.01 -2.32
C VAL A 146 10.01 -10.18 -2.22
N ASN A 147 10.29 -11.10 -1.31
CA ASN A 147 9.48 -12.30 -1.07
C ASN A 147 8.61 -12.21 0.19
N GLN A 148 8.88 -11.25 1.08
CA GLN A 148 8.11 -11.00 2.28
C GLN A 148 7.96 -9.50 2.54
N VAL A 149 6.74 -9.04 2.80
CA VAL A 149 6.39 -7.65 3.12
C VAL A 149 5.86 -7.58 4.54
N VAL A 150 6.56 -6.85 5.43
CA VAL A 150 6.11 -6.54 6.79
C VAL A 150 5.71 -5.08 6.88
N ARG A 151 4.47 -4.82 7.33
CA ARG A 151 3.94 -3.45 7.38
C ARG A 151 2.79 -3.29 8.38
N GLY A 152 2.32 -2.07 8.60
CA GLY A 152 1.19 -1.79 9.49
C GLY A 152 -0.13 -2.39 8.98
N SER A 153 -1.00 -2.80 9.91
CA SER A 153 -2.30 -3.44 9.62
C SER A 153 -3.30 -2.52 8.89
N ASP A 154 -3.04 -1.22 8.82
CA ASP A 154 -3.80 -0.28 7.99
C ASP A 154 -3.67 -0.54 6.48
N LEU A 155 -2.69 -1.35 6.07
CA LEU A 155 -2.49 -1.77 4.69
C LEU A 155 -2.96 -3.21 4.41
N LEU A 156 -3.59 -3.90 5.37
CA LEU A 156 -4.08 -5.27 5.18
C LEU A 156 -5.01 -5.37 3.97
N GLY A 157 -5.99 -4.45 3.83
CA GLY A 157 -6.90 -4.38 2.69
C GLY A 157 -6.25 -4.00 1.34
N SER A 158 -4.93 -3.67 1.33
CA SER A 158 -4.19 -3.49 0.08
C SER A 158 -3.61 -4.79 -0.47
N SER A 159 -3.50 -5.84 0.35
CA SER A 159 -2.81 -7.08 -0.01
C SER A 159 -3.49 -7.82 -1.16
N ALA A 160 -4.83 -7.92 -1.16
CA ALA A 160 -5.56 -8.57 -2.24
C ALA A 160 -5.33 -7.90 -3.60
N ARG A 161 -5.45 -6.56 -3.65
CA ARG A 161 -5.26 -5.80 -4.90
C ARG A 161 -3.81 -5.83 -5.38
N GLN A 162 -2.83 -5.86 -4.47
CA GLN A 162 -1.41 -5.99 -4.81
C GLN A 162 -1.09 -7.39 -5.30
N THR A 163 -1.62 -8.44 -4.66
CA THR A 163 -1.55 -9.82 -5.12
C THR A 163 -2.13 -10.00 -6.53
N TYR A 164 -3.32 -9.43 -6.76
CA TYR A 164 -3.96 -9.47 -8.07
C TYR A 164 -3.11 -8.78 -9.14
N LEU A 165 -2.60 -7.58 -8.85
CA LEU A 165 -1.77 -6.81 -9.77
C LEU A 165 -0.45 -7.52 -10.09
N ALA A 166 0.23 -8.11 -9.09
CA ALA A 166 1.46 -8.91 -9.30
C ALA A 166 1.21 -10.06 -10.28
N ARG A 167 0.14 -10.84 -10.07
CA ARG A 167 -0.25 -11.94 -10.96
C ARG A 167 -0.54 -11.47 -12.39
N LEU A 168 -1.24 -10.37 -12.60
CA LEU A 168 -1.49 -9.80 -13.92
C LEU A 168 -0.20 -9.36 -14.62
N LEU A 169 0.78 -8.90 -13.87
CA LEU A 169 2.11 -8.56 -14.37
C LEU A 169 3.01 -9.79 -14.59
N GLY A 170 2.55 -10.99 -14.19
CA GLY A 170 3.28 -12.25 -14.35
C GLY A 170 4.31 -12.50 -13.26
N TYR A 171 4.13 -11.90 -12.07
CA TYR A 171 5.00 -12.11 -10.92
C TYR A 171 4.32 -12.95 -9.85
N GLU A 172 5.14 -13.65 -9.07
CA GLU A 172 4.69 -14.27 -7.82
C GLU A 172 4.57 -13.20 -6.74
N PRO A 173 3.39 -13.04 -6.07
CA PRO A 173 3.24 -12.07 -5.02
C PRO A 173 4.04 -12.43 -3.77
N PRO A 174 4.52 -11.45 -2.99
CA PRO A 174 5.20 -11.71 -1.73
C PRO A 174 4.24 -12.27 -0.67
N THR A 175 4.79 -12.88 0.36
CA THR A 175 4.06 -13.17 1.61
C THR A 175 3.89 -11.87 2.39
N PHE A 176 2.72 -11.68 3.02
CA PHE A 176 2.44 -10.51 3.83
C PHE A 176 2.40 -10.84 5.32
N GLY A 177 2.96 -9.95 6.13
CA GLY A 177 2.82 -9.95 7.57
C GLY A 177 2.46 -8.56 8.06
N HIS A 178 1.31 -8.42 8.71
CA HIS A 178 0.84 -7.14 9.19
C HIS A 178 1.02 -7.04 10.70
N VAL A 179 1.62 -5.93 11.14
CA VAL A 179 1.80 -5.63 12.57
C VAL A 179 0.73 -4.66 13.05
N PRO A 180 0.30 -4.74 14.34
CA PRO A 180 -0.64 -3.79 14.92
C PRO A 180 -0.12 -2.35 14.82
N LEU A 181 -1.05 -1.40 14.75
CA LEU A 181 -0.73 0.02 14.76
C LEU A 181 -0.60 0.54 16.18
N LEU A 182 0.33 1.46 16.40
CA LEU A 182 0.31 2.30 17.57
C LEU A 182 -0.85 3.29 17.46
N VAL A 183 -1.64 3.38 18.51
CA VAL A 183 -2.77 4.29 18.61
C VAL A 183 -2.59 5.24 19.79
N ALA A 184 -3.20 6.41 19.71
CA ALA A 184 -3.30 7.34 20.83
C ALA A 184 -4.19 6.75 21.95
N PRO A 185 -4.14 7.27 23.18
CA PRO A 185 -4.98 6.77 24.29
C PRO A 185 -6.47 6.77 24.01
N ASP A 186 -6.95 7.60 23.09
CA ASP A 186 -8.35 7.67 22.65
C ASP A 186 -8.68 6.65 21.52
N GLY A 187 -7.75 5.77 21.15
CA GLY A 187 -7.89 4.77 20.09
C GLY A 187 -7.67 5.30 18.67
N ARG A 188 -7.42 6.57 18.51
CA ARG A 188 -7.13 7.23 17.22
C ARG A 188 -5.76 6.80 16.70
N ARG A 189 -5.66 6.60 15.38
CA ARG A 189 -4.37 6.39 14.72
C ARG A 189 -3.45 7.59 14.95
N LEU A 190 -2.19 7.32 15.29
CA LEU A 190 -1.18 8.37 15.39
C LEU A 190 -0.95 9.05 14.04
N SER A 191 -0.88 10.36 14.03
CA SER A 191 -0.69 11.15 12.81
C SER A 191 0.29 12.30 13.00
N LYS A 192 1.05 12.63 11.95
CA LYS A 192 1.95 13.79 11.94
C LYS A 192 1.22 15.12 12.13
N ARG A 193 -0.07 15.19 11.76
CA ARG A 193 -0.89 16.43 11.88
C ARG A 193 -1.21 16.76 13.34
N ASP A 194 -1.34 15.76 14.17
CA ASP A 194 -1.69 15.89 15.58
C ASP A 194 -0.45 16.03 16.47
N ARG A 195 0.74 16.11 15.89
CA ARG A 195 2.04 16.14 16.58
C ARG A 195 2.25 14.93 17.51
N ASP A 196 1.62 13.82 17.19
CA ASP A 196 1.86 12.56 17.88
C ASP A 196 3.31 12.13 17.62
N LEU A 197 3.90 11.49 18.59
CA LEU A 197 5.26 10.94 18.65
C LEU A 197 6.09 11.16 17.36
N ASP A 198 6.98 12.15 17.42
CA ASP A 198 7.99 12.40 16.40
C ASP A 198 9.33 11.91 16.93
N LEU A 199 10.01 11.05 16.17
CA LEU A 199 11.34 10.53 16.54
C LEU A 199 12.36 11.66 16.79
N GLY A 200 12.24 12.77 16.04
CA GLY A 200 13.05 13.97 16.27
C GLY A 200 12.83 14.52 17.67
N GLY A 201 11.57 14.71 18.06
CA GLY A 201 11.22 15.19 19.42
C GLY A 201 11.65 14.24 20.54
N LEU A 202 11.54 12.93 20.32
CA LEU A 202 12.02 11.94 21.30
C LEU A 202 13.54 12.01 21.47
N ARG A 203 14.27 12.18 20.37
CA ARG A 203 15.73 12.36 20.39
C ARG A 203 16.15 13.66 21.10
N GLU A 204 15.46 14.75 20.84
CA GLU A 204 15.70 16.04 21.51
C GLU A 204 15.39 15.98 23.01
N ALA A 205 14.40 15.16 23.41
CA ALA A 205 14.08 14.86 24.80
C ALA A 205 15.11 13.92 25.48
N GLY A 206 16.14 13.48 24.75
CA GLY A 206 17.24 12.67 25.29
C GLY A 206 16.94 11.17 25.37
N LEU A 207 15.89 10.67 24.70
CA LEU A 207 15.63 9.23 24.64
C LEU A 207 16.69 8.53 23.77
N SER A 208 17.15 7.37 24.23
CA SER A 208 18.11 6.56 23.46
C SER A 208 17.38 5.73 22.39
N PRO A 209 18.06 5.42 21.26
CA PRO A 209 17.52 4.53 20.24
C PRO A 209 17.07 3.18 20.82
N SER A 210 17.94 2.55 21.62
CA SER A 210 17.65 1.25 22.23
C SER A 210 16.50 1.30 23.25
N GLY A 211 16.31 2.43 23.92
CA GLY A 211 15.15 2.65 24.80
C GLY A 211 13.84 2.71 24.00
N ILE A 212 13.85 3.39 22.84
CA ILE A 212 12.69 3.46 21.94
C ILE A 212 12.39 2.10 21.33
N ILE A 213 13.40 1.40 20.81
CA ILE A 213 13.25 0.05 20.25
C ILE A 213 12.72 -0.92 21.30
N GLY A 214 13.26 -0.91 22.54
CA GLY A 214 12.76 -1.75 23.62
C GLY A 214 11.32 -1.45 24.01
N ALA A 215 10.91 -0.17 24.03
CA ALA A 215 9.53 0.23 24.29
C ALA A 215 8.57 -0.26 23.19
N LEU A 216 8.95 -0.14 21.92
CA LEU A 216 8.18 -0.66 20.79
C LEU A 216 8.06 -2.20 20.85
N ALA A 217 9.16 -2.89 21.12
CA ALA A 217 9.19 -4.35 21.27
C ALA A 217 8.32 -4.82 22.44
N SER A 218 8.29 -4.07 23.53
CA SER A 218 7.42 -4.36 24.67
C SER A 218 5.93 -4.18 24.32
N THR A 219 5.57 -3.12 23.59
CA THR A 219 4.18 -2.93 23.13
C THR A 219 3.74 -4.01 22.16
N ALA A 220 4.68 -4.58 21.39
CA ALA A 220 4.44 -5.72 20.51
C ALA A 220 4.43 -7.07 21.26
N GLY A 221 4.68 -7.08 22.55
CA GLY A 221 4.72 -8.31 23.37
C GLY A 221 5.96 -9.17 23.20
N LEU A 222 7.01 -8.66 22.56
CA LEU A 222 8.25 -9.41 22.28
C LEU A 222 9.15 -9.50 23.52
N VAL A 223 9.14 -8.46 24.37
CA VAL A 223 10.01 -8.35 25.56
C VAL A 223 9.25 -7.71 26.73
N PRO A 224 9.69 -7.89 27.98
CA PRO A 224 9.11 -7.22 29.14
C PRO A 224 9.19 -5.69 29.06
N ALA A 225 8.28 -5.00 29.76
CA ALA A 225 8.30 -3.55 29.89
C ALA A 225 9.61 -3.06 30.53
N GLY A 226 10.14 -1.93 30.02
CA GLY A 226 11.41 -1.36 30.48
C GLY A 226 12.66 -2.00 29.89
N THR A 227 12.52 -2.98 29.00
CA THR A 227 13.65 -3.54 28.24
C THR A 227 14.30 -2.45 27.37
N VAL A 228 15.61 -2.43 27.35
CA VAL A 228 16.45 -1.63 26.45
C VAL A 228 17.14 -2.60 25.51
N ALA A 229 16.92 -2.48 24.20
CA ALA A 229 17.43 -3.43 23.22
C ALA A 229 17.71 -2.76 21.87
N THR A 230 18.65 -3.30 21.11
CA THR A 230 18.84 -2.98 19.70
C THR A 230 17.94 -3.84 18.82
N PRO A 231 17.72 -3.47 17.53
CA PRO A 231 16.97 -4.32 16.59
C PRO A 231 17.56 -5.73 16.46
N GLU A 232 18.89 -5.86 16.40
CA GLU A 232 19.60 -7.14 16.27
C GLU A 232 19.36 -8.07 17.46
N GLU A 233 19.35 -7.51 18.68
CA GLU A 233 19.09 -8.27 19.91
C GLU A 233 17.66 -8.82 19.97
N LEU A 234 16.73 -8.21 19.22
CA LEU A 234 15.32 -8.65 19.17
C LEU A 234 15.04 -9.73 18.13
N ILE A 235 15.93 -9.95 17.16
CA ILE A 235 15.73 -10.95 16.09
C ILE A 235 15.41 -12.35 16.67
N PRO A 236 16.11 -12.88 17.69
CA PRO A 236 15.82 -14.20 18.24
C PRO A 236 14.47 -14.30 18.98
N ALA A 237 13.93 -13.17 19.44
CA ALA A 237 12.66 -13.12 20.16
C ALA A 237 11.46 -12.94 19.22
N PHE A 238 11.71 -12.58 17.95
CA PHE A 238 10.65 -12.36 16.98
C PHE A 238 10.14 -13.68 16.40
N GLY A 239 8.81 -13.82 16.34
CA GLY A 239 8.10 -14.89 15.63
C GLY A 239 6.71 -14.40 15.21
N TRP A 240 6.15 -15.01 14.18
CA TRP A 240 4.78 -14.76 13.74
C TRP A 240 3.78 -15.59 14.56
#